data_913342ec014ce1c9a7c2508f7f44c537
#
_entry.id   913342ec014ce1c9a7c2508f7f44c537
#
_cell.length_a   1.000
_cell.length_b   1.000
_cell.length_c   1.000
_cell.angle_alpha   90.00
_cell.angle_beta   90.00
_cell.angle_gamma   90.00
#
_symmetry.space_group_name_H-M   'P 1'
#
loop_
_entity.id
_entity.type
_entity.pdbx_description
1 polymer ?
#
loop_
_entity_poly.entity_id
_entity_poly.type
_entity_poly.pdbx_seq_one_letter_code
_entity_poly.pdbx_strand_id
1 'polypeptide(L)'
;MKDITALIALISEIVALLAVVTPMFGKMHKLSEGTKCQLRSEMLRIYYHNREGHKIRQYEYENFVMLYEAYKALKGNSFIDKIYSEVKEWEVIS
;
A
#
# COMPACT_ATOMS: atom_id res chain seq x y z
N MET A 1 -10.56 -1.60 -48.68
CA MET A 1 -11.28 -2.54 -47.85
C MET A 1 -10.38 -3.30 -46.89
N LYS A 2 -9.16 -3.62 -47.24
CA LYS A 2 -8.22 -4.25 -46.31
C LYS A 2 -7.99 -3.40 -45.06
N ASP A 3 -7.98 -2.07 -45.22
CA ASP A 3 -7.75 -1.17 -44.07
C ASP A 3 -8.87 -1.19 -43.04
N ILE A 4 -10.13 -1.34 -43.52
CA ILE A 4 -11.29 -1.41 -42.62
C ILE A 4 -11.29 -2.72 -41.85
N THR A 5 -10.96 -3.82 -42.54
CA THR A 5 -10.88 -5.14 -41.87
C THR A 5 -9.77 -5.17 -40.83
N ALA A 6 -8.61 -4.60 -41.15
CA ALA A 6 -7.51 -4.50 -40.21
C ALA A 6 -7.85 -3.61 -39.00
N LEU A 7 -8.58 -2.52 -39.25
CA LEU A 7 -9.02 -1.62 -38.17
C LEU A 7 -10.03 -2.30 -37.25
N ILE A 8 -10.99 -3.04 -37.80
CA ILE A 8 -11.98 -3.78 -37.03
C ILE A 8 -11.28 -4.85 -36.17
N ALA A 9 -10.30 -5.57 -36.77
CA ALA A 9 -9.54 -6.57 -36.01
C ALA A 9 -8.77 -5.94 -34.87
N LEU A 10 -8.15 -4.79 -35.09
CA LEU A 10 -7.40 -4.07 -34.05
C LEU A 10 -8.32 -3.62 -32.91
N ILE A 11 -9.49 -3.05 -33.25
CA ILE A 11 -10.48 -2.64 -32.26
C ILE A 11 -10.96 -3.83 -31.44
N SER A 12 -11.21 -4.97 -32.09
CA SER A 12 -11.64 -6.20 -31.41
C SER A 12 -10.59 -6.70 -30.41
N GLU A 13 -9.31 -6.62 -30.78
CA GLU A 13 -8.22 -7.01 -29.90
C GLU A 13 -8.13 -6.08 -28.68
N ILE A 14 -8.29 -4.77 -28.89
CA ILE A 14 -8.28 -3.80 -27.79
C ILE A 14 -9.44 -4.04 -26.83
N VAL A 15 -10.64 -4.28 -27.36
CA VAL A 15 -11.83 -4.56 -26.54
C VAL A 15 -11.64 -5.84 -25.74
N ALA A 16 -11.10 -6.90 -26.35
CA ALA A 16 -10.85 -8.15 -25.66
C ALA A 16 -9.81 -7.95 -24.54
N LEU A 17 -8.76 -7.17 -24.79
CA LEU A 17 -7.75 -6.88 -23.78
C LEU A 17 -8.34 -6.10 -22.62
N LEU A 18 -9.16 -5.09 -22.88
CA LEU A 18 -9.84 -4.31 -21.85
C LEU A 18 -10.78 -5.16 -21.04
N ALA A 19 -11.47 -6.12 -21.65
CA ALA A 19 -12.38 -7.04 -20.94
C ALA A 19 -11.64 -7.94 -19.95
N VAL A 20 -10.36 -8.25 -20.22
CA VAL A 20 -9.54 -9.06 -19.32
C VAL A 20 -8.90 -8.17 -18.24
N VAL A 21 -8.40 -7.00 -18.61
CA VAL A 21 -7.64 -6.12 -17.71
C VAL A 21 -8.55 -5.43 -16.68
N THR A 22 -9.76 -5.02 -17.07
CA THR A 22 -10.68 -4.29 -16.17
C THR A 22 -11.00 -5.06 -14.88
N PRO A 23 -11.38 -6.36 -14.93
CA PRO A 23 -11.58 -7.11 -13.69
C PRO A 23 -10.31 -7.27 -12.87
N MET A 24 -9.13 -7.35 -13.52
CA MET A 24 -7.86 -7.44 -12.83
C MET A 24 -7.59 -6.19 -12.01
N PHE A 25 -7.85 -5.00 -12.55
CA PHE A 25 -7.71 -3.76 -11.81
C PHE A 25 -8.61 -3.72 -10.57
N GLY A 26 -9.84 -4.20 -10.67
CA GLY A 26 -10.75 -4.29 -9.54
C GLY A 26 -10.22 -5.19 -8.43
N LYS A 27 -9.67 -6.36 -8.79
CA LYS A 27 -9.05 -7.27 -7.83
C LYS A 27 -7.80 -6.66 -7.21
N MET A 28 -6.96 -6.01 -8.00
CA MET A 28 -5.76 -5.34 -7.50
C MET A 28 -6.11 -4.22 -6.53
N HIS A 29 -7.16 -3.46 -6.80
CA HIS A 29 -7.63 -2.41 -5.90
C HIS A 29 -8.04 -3.00 -4.55
N LYS A 30 -8.80 -4.09 -4.54
CA LYS A 30 -9.21 -4.76 -3.30
C LYS A 30 -8.02 -5.30 -2.52
N LEU A 31 -7.04 -5.89 -3.22
CA LEU A 31 -5.80 -6.38 -2.58
C LEU A 31 -5.01 -5.22 -1.97
N SER A 32 -4.92 -4.10 -2.67
CA SER A 32 -4.24 -2.90 -2.18
C SER A 32 -4.91 -2.37 -0.90
N GLU A 33 -6.24 -2.31 -0.87
CA GLU A 33 -6.98 -1.88 0.32
C GLU A 33 -6.77 -2.82 1.49
N GLY A 34 -6.80 -4.14 1.25
CA GLY A 34 -6.52 -5.14 2.27
C GLY A 34 -5.11 -5.03 2.80
N THR A 35 -4.13 -4.84 1.92
CA THR A 35 -2.73 -4.66 2.30
C THR A 35 -2.54 -3.41 3.15
N LYS A 36 -3.18 -2.30 2.77
CA LYS A 36 -3.12 -1.07 3.57
C LYS A 36 -3.68 -1.29 4.98
N CYS A 37 -4.78 -2.02 5.10
CA CYS A 37 -5.34 -2.35 6.41
C CYS A 37 -4.38 -3.17 7.25
N GLN A 38 -3.71 -4.16 6.67
CA GLN A 38 -2.73 -4.98 7.37
C GLN A 38 -1.52 -4.16 7.79
N LEU A 39 -1.00 -3.32 6.91
CA LEU A 39 0.14 -2.45 7.23
C LEU A 39 -0.19 -1.50 8.37
N ARG A 40 -1.37 -0.89 8.33
CA ARG A 40 -1.83 0.01 9.37
C ARG A 40 -1.98 -0.72 10.70
N SER A 41 -2.59 -1.90 10.70
CA SER A 41 -2.76 -2.70 11.92
C SER A 41 -1.42 -3.06 12.55
N GLU A 42 -0.43 -3.43 11.73
CA GLU A 42 0.89 -3.78 12.23
C GLU A 42 1.61 -2.57 12.80
N MET A 43 1.51 -1.41 12.14
CA MET A 43 2.08 -0.17 12.66
C MET A 43 1.44 0.22 13.99
N LEU A 44 0.12 0.11 14.11
CA LEU A 44 -0.58 0.40 15.35
C LEU A 44 -0.19 -0.57 16.45
N ARG A 45 0.02 -1.84 16.12
CA ARG A 45 0.47 -2.84 17.11
C ARG A 45 1.83 -2.44 17.69
N ILE A 46 2.78 -2.08 16.84
CA ILE A 46 4.11 -1.65 17.28
C ILE A 46 4.00 -0.37 18.11
N TYR A 47 3.20 0.58 17.66
CA TYR A 47 2.99 1.84 18.34
C TYR A 47 2.43 1.65 19.75
N TYR A 48 1.34 0.91 19.89
CA TYR A 48 0.71 0.72 21.19
C TYR A 48 1.55 -0.15 22.13
N HIS A 49 2.34 -1.07 21.57
CA HIS A 49 3.24 -1.88 22.36
C HIS A 49 4.32 -1.04 23.08
N ASN A 50 4.79 0.01 22.43
CA ASN A 50 5.93 0.80 22.91
C ASN A 50 5.55 2.20 23.42
N ARG A 51 4.30 2.59 23.30
CA ARG A 51 3.84 3.95 23.55
C ARG A 51 4.13 4.46 24.96
N GLU A 52 3.89 3.64 25.97
CA GLU A 52 4.03 4.08 27.36
C GLU A 52 5.49 4.38 27.72
N GLY A 53 6.41 3.57 27.23
CA GLY A 53 7.83 3.76 27.52
C GLY A 53 8.52 4.81 26.67
N HIS A 54 7.91 5.19 25.54
CA HIS A 54 8.53 6.07 24.54
C HIS A 54 9.88 5.55 24.07
N LYS A 55 10.05 4.23 24.07
CA LYS A 55 11.26 3.55 23.63
C LYS A 55 10.87 2.45 22.66
N ILE A 56 11.67 2.26 21.62
CA ILE A 56 11.41 1.26 20.61
C ILE A 56 12.72 0.54 20.29
N ARG A 57 12.64 -0.77 20.11
CA ARG A 57 13.81 -1.54 19.73
C ARG A 57 14.22 -1.24 18.29
N GLN A 58 15.50 -1.35 18.00
CA GLN A 58 16.05 -1.05 16.68
C GLN A 58 15.28 -1.80 15.57
N TYR A 59 15.07 -3.10 15.73
CA TYR A 59 14.40 -3.89 14.69
C TYR A 59 12.93 -3.49 14.51
N GLU A 60 12.25 -3.11 15.59
CA GLU A 60 10.86 -2.65 15.51
C GLU A 60 10.77 -1.29 14.81
N TYR A 61 11.73 -0.43 15.10
CA TYR A 61 11.80 0.88 14.44
C TYR A 61 12.01 0.74 12.93
N GLU A 62 12.97 -0.12 12.55
CA GLU A 62 13.23 -0.37 11.13
C GLU A 62 12.01 -0.94 10.42
N ASN A 63 11.34 -1.91 11.06
CA ASN A 63 10.10 -2.47 10.51
C ASN A 63 9.01 -1.42 10.40
N PHE A 64 8.88 -0.55 11.41
CA PHE A 64 7.88 0.51 11.39
C PHE A 64 8.11 1.48 10.22
N VAL A 65 9.35 1.86 9.98
CA VAL A 65 9.70 2.74 8.86
C VAL A 65 9.35 2.08 7.53
N MET A 66 9.69 0.80 7.36
CA MET A 66 9.39 0.06 6.15
C MET A 66 7.88 -0.08 5.93
N LEU A 67 7.15 -0.36 6.98
CA LEU A 67 5.69 -0.44 6.93
C LEU A 67 5.08 0.90 6.54
N TYR A 68 5.60 1.99 7.10
CA TYR A 68 5.13 3.34 6.78
C TYR A 68 5.38 3.68 5.32
N GLU A 69 6.58 3.40 4.82
CA GLU A 69 6.91 3.68 3.42
C GLU A 69 6.00 2.88 2.46
N ALA A 70 5.76 1.61 2.76
CA ALA A 70 4.86 0.79 1.96
C ALA A 70 3.43 1.31 2.01
N TYR A 71 2.97 1.71 3.19
CA TYR A 71 1.62 2.26 3.38
C TYR A 71 1.43 3.54 2.57
N LYS A 72 2.40 4.43 2.58
CA LYS A 72 2.34 5.68 1.81
C LYS A 72 2.43 5.42 0.31
N ALA A 73 3.23 4.43 -0.10
CA ALA A 73 3.31 4.04 -1.51
C ALA A 73 1.96 3.54 -2.05
N LEU A 74 1.14 2.93 -1.19
CA LEU A 74 -0.21 2.48 -1.53
C LEU A 74 -1.25 3.59 -1.33
N LYS A 75 -0.81 4.83 -1.11
CA LYS A 75 -1.67 6.00 -0.89
C LYS A 75 -2.54 5.87 0.36
N GLY A 76 -1.95 5.40 1.45
CA GLY A 76 -2.59 5.36 2.74
C GLY A 76 -2.89 6.77 3.27
N ASN A 77 -3.85 6.87 4.20
CA ASN A 77 -4.30 8.16 4.68
C ASN A 77 -3.31 8.80 5.67
N SER A 78 -3.57 10.06 6.04
CA SER A 78 -2.67 10.87 6.86
C SER A 78 -2.76 10.56 8.35
N PHE A 79 -3.67 9.70 8.78
CA PHE A 79 -3.79 9.34 10.20
C PHE A 79 -2.49 8.76 10.75
N ILE A 80 -1.85 7.90 9.95
CA ILE A 80 -0.60 7.25 10.34
C ILE A 80 0.57 8.24 10.38
N ASP A 81 0.49 9.36 9.65
CA ASP A 81 1.56 10.36 9.64
C ASP A 81 1.83 10.91 11.05
N LYS A 82 0.79 11.14 11.84
CA LYS A 82 0.93 11.60 13.23
C LYS A 82 1.64 10.57 14.09
N ILE A 83 1.25 9.32 13.93
CA ILE A 83 1.85 8.20 14.66
C ILE A 83 3.32 8.04 14.28
N TYR A 84 3.63 8.13 13.00
CA TYR A 84 5.00 8.05 12.51
C TYR A 84 5.86 9.18 13.09
N SER A 85 5.34 10.40 13.11
CA SER A 85 6.05 11.55 13.67
C SER A 85 6.34 11.36 15.16
N GLU A 86 5.39 10.80 15.91
CA GLU A 86 5.58 10.51 17.32
C GLU A 86 6.64 9.44 17.54
N VAL A 87 6.59 8.35 16.77
CA VAL A 87 7.57 7.26 16.89
C VAL A 87 8.98 7.74 16.58
N LYS A 88 9.14 8.68 15.65
CA LYS A 88 10.46 9.23 15.32
C LYS A 88 11.10 9.98 16.49
N GLU A 89 10.30 10.46 17.42
CA GLU A 89 10.78 11.15 18.60
C GLU A 89 11.17 10.19 19.73
N TRP A 90 10.84 8.92 19.61
CA TRP A 90 11.13 7.93 20.65
C TRP A 90 12.60 7.53 20.65
N GLU A 91 13.09 7.12 21.82
CA GLU A 91 14.44 6.59 21.95
C GLU A 91 14.53 5.20 21.32
N VAL A 92 15.50 5.01 20.41
CA VAL A 92 15.75 3.71 19.80
C VAL A 92 16.77 2.96 20.66
N ILE A 93 16.40 1.75 21.10
CA ILE A 93 17.24 0.90 21.92
C ILE A 93 17.58 -0.39 21.18
N SER A 94 18.72 -0.95 21.48
CA SER A 94 19.18 -2.20 20.86
C SER A 94 18.52 -3.44 21.40
#